data_4c3105acdfbae88d37de95ab7062a0c1
#
_entry.id   4c3105acdfbae88d37de95ab7062a0c1
#
_cell.length_a   1.000
_cell.length_b   1.000
_cell.length_c   1.000
_cell.angle_alpha   90.00
_cell.angle_beta   90.00
_cell.angle_gamma   90.00
#
_symmetry.space_group_name_H-M   'P 1'
#
loop_
_entity.id
_entity.type
_entity.pdbx_description
1 polymer ?
#
loop_
_entity_poly.entity_id
_entity_poly.type
_entity_poly.pdbx_seq_one_letter_code
_entity_poly.pdbx_strand_id
1 'polypeptide(L)'
;MKANAPHLVKDQSFVISNYRHWDNVLYWCGLMFYSVLSFGYGYGWSRYIRKKKVREYLPASQQKGLKGGVVYHDGQFDDSRMAINLAQTCIEHGGVVLNHAKVVAISHNDKGIAAGVKVLDHETGKEFEIKASSVINAAGIYVDEVMAMDEPGHSKMITPSQGVHIVLDMKFLQSDYAIMVPKTSDGRVLFAVPWHNKVVVGTTDIVREIPEAEPKPLKEEIDFILSTASLYMDPAPTYDDILSVFAGQRPLAAPKKEGKSTKELSRGHKIIVSDNNMVTITGGKWTSYRRMAEDTVDRAISLGLVGEKKCVTKKLR
;
A
#
# COMPACT_ATOMS: atom_id res chain seq x y z
N MET A 1 -8.95 -8.86 -5.25
CA MET A 1 -9.26 -8.70 -3.82
C MET A 1 -10.75 -8.90 -3.53
N LYS A 2 -11.67 -8.09 -4.03
CA LYS A 2 -13.12 -8.19 -3.72
C LYS A 2 -13.70 -9.59 -3.94
N ALA A 3 -13.27 -10.30 -4.99
CA ALA A 3 -13.75 -11.67 -5.26
C ALA A 3 -13.26 -12.70 -4.23
N ASN A 4 -12.07 -12.48 -3.65
CA ASN A 4 -11.48 -13.38 -2.65
C ASN A 4 -11.87 -13.01 -1.22
N ALA A 5 -12.03 -11.71 -0.91
CA ALA A 5 -12.37 -11.21 0.41
C ALA A 5 -13.48 -10.15 0.33
N PRO A 6 -14.72 -10.53 -0.06
CA PRO A 6 -15.83 -9.58 -0.23
C PRO A 6 -16.25 -8.91 1.09
N HIS A 7 -15.99 -9.53 2.21
CA HIS A 7 -16.28 -9.01 3.55
C HIS A 7 -15.30 -7.91 4.02
N LEU A 8 -14.14 -7.78 3.38
CA LEU A 8 -13.12 -6.80 3.70
C LEU A 8 -13.01 -5.68 2.66
N VAL A 9 -13.54 -5.89 1.44
CA VAL A 9 -13.41 -4.94 0.33
C VAL A 9 -14.78 -4.41 -0.05
N LYS A 10 -14.96 -3.11 0.05
CA LYS A 10 -16.19 -2.40 -0.34
C LYS A 10 -15.94 -1.38 -1.43
N ASP A 11 -17.02 -1.03 -2.13
CA ASP A 11 -17.01 0.07 -3.09
C ASP A 11 -17.03 1.39 -2.30
N GLN A 12 -16.12 2.29 -2.62
CA GLN A 12 -16.05 3.62 -2.05
C GLN A 12 -16.23 4.66 -3.15
N SER A 13 -17.16 5.57 -2.92
CA SER A 13 -17.36 6.73 -3.79
C SER A 13 -16.47 7.89 -3.35
N PHE A 14 -15.77 8.49 -4.28
CA PHE A 14 -14.89 9.64 -4.08
C PHE A 14 -15.44 10.85 -4.82
N VAL A 15 -15.30 12.02 -4.20
CA VAL A 15 -15.65 13.29 -4.80
C VAL A 15 -14.40 14.16 -4.89
N ILE A 16 -14.14 14.67 -6.09
CA ILE A 16 -13.18 15.73 -6.34
C ILE A 16 -13.97 17.04 -6.36
N SER A 17 -13.78 17.88 -5.36
CA SER A 17 -14.34 19.23 -5.33
C SER A 17 -13.50 20.17 -6.18
N ASN A 18 -14.10 20.84 -7.16
CA ASN A 18 -13.41 21.69 -8.12
C ASN A 18 -13.74 23.16 -7.89
N TYR A 19 -12.71 23.98 -7.80
CA TYR A 19 -12.80 25.43 -7.55
C TYR A 19 -12.53 26.27 -8.79
N ARG A 20 -12.11 25.63 -9.93
CA ARG A 20 -11.97 26.25 -11.25
C ARG A 20 -12.84 25.50 -12.26
N HIS A 21 -13.43 26.21 -13.21
CA HIS A 21 -14.27 25.58 -14.25
C HIS A 21 -13.49 24.58 -15.12
N TRP A 22 -12.23 24.87 -15.41
CA TRP A 22 -11.37 24.01 -16.23
C TRP A 22 -11.05 22.66 -15.55
N ASP A 23 -10.92 22.65 -14.23
CA ASP A 23 -10.69 21.43 -13.46
C ASP A 23 -11.83 20.43 -13.61
N ASN A 24 -13.08 20.92 -13.73
CA ASN A 24 -14.24 20.07 -13.98
C ASN A 24 -14.10 19.27 -15.27
N VAL A 25 -13.66 19.92 -16.34
CA VAL A 25 -13.50 19.25 -17.65
C VAL A 25 -12.32 18.28 -17.60
N LEU A 26 -11.19 18.73 -17.07
CA LEU A 26 -9.96 17.95 -17.01
C LEU A 26 -10.14 16.65 -16.21
N TYR A 27 -10.67 16.76 -14.98
CA TYR A 27 -10.84 15.58 -14.12
C TYR A 27 -11.97 14.68 -14.60
N TRP A 28 -13.06 15.24 -15.15
CA TRP A 28 -14.12 14.43 -15.73
C TRP A 28 -13.63 13.61 -16.92
N CYS A 29 -12.95 14.22 -17.89
CA CYS A 29 -12.40 13.51 -19.04
C CYS A 29 -11.37 12.44 -18.61
N GLY A 30 -10.46 12.77 -17.72
CA GLY A 30 -9.45 11.82 -17.23
C GLY A 30 -10.07 10.61 -16.50
N LEU A 31 -11.04 10.84 -15.64
CA LEU A 31 -11.72 9.76 -14.91
C LEU A 31 -12.71 8.98 -15.77
N MET A 32 -13.32 9.59 -16.79
CA MET A 32 -14.10 8.86 -17.79
C MET A 32 -13.21 7.92 -18.59
N PHE A 33 -12.03 8.37 -19.01
CA PHE A 33 -11.05 7.52 -19.68
C PHE A 33 -10.60 6.37 -18.79
N TYR A 34 -10.32 6.65 -17.50
CA TYR A 34 -10.04 5.60 -16.51
C TYR A 34 -11.19 4.59 -16.39
N SER A 35 -12.46 5.06 -16.36
CA SER A 35 -13.63 4.18 -16.28
C SER A 35 -13.77 3.29 -17.53
N VAL A 36 -13.43 3.81 -18.71
CA VAL A 36 -13.42 3.04 -19.96
C VAL A 36 -12.31 1.98 -19.95
N LEU A 37 -11.11 2.32 -19.51
CA LEU A 37 -9.99 1.38 -19.40
C LEU A 37 -10.23 0.27 -18.38
N SER A 38 -11.01 0.53 -17.34
CA SER A 38 -11.40 -0.46 -16.33
C SER A 38 -12.63 -1.29 -16.73
N PHE A 39 -13.00 -1.29 -17.99
CA PHE A 39 -14.20 -1.93 -18.54
C PHE A 39 -14.49 -3.32 -17.95
N GLY A 40 -15.65 -3.43 -17.29
CA GLY A 40 -16.10 -4.66 -16.64
C GLY A 40 -15.48 -4.98 -15.27
N TYR A 41 -14.45 -4.26 -14.83
CA TYR A 41 -13.77 -4.44 -13.54
C TYR A 41 -13.91 -3.22 -12.61
N GLY A 42 -14.51 -2.12 -13.08
CA GLY A 42 -14.72 -0.90 -12.30
C GLY A 42 -15.89 -1.02 -11.32
N TYR A 43 -15.84 -0.19 -10.28
CA TYR A 43 -16.89 -0.09 -9.25
C TYR A 43 -18.04 0.85 -9.63
N GLY A 44 -17.96 1.54 -10.77
CA GLY A 44 -18.99 2.46 -11.28
C GLY A 44 -18.42 3.48 -12.28
N TRP A 45 -19.33 4.21 -12.94
CA TRP A 45 -18.95 5.22 -13.91
C TRP A 45 -18.67 6.56 -13.25
N SER A 46 -17.59 7.21 -13.64
CA SER A 46 -17.30 8.58 -13.23
C SER A 46 -18.30 9.56 -13.82
N ARG A 47 -18.71 10.55 -13.02
CA ARG A 47 -19.70 11.54 -13.47
C ARG A 47 -19.39 12.94 -12.92
N TYR A 48 -19.63 13.95 -13.75
CA TYR A 48 -19.67 15.34 -13.29
C TYR A 48 -20.91 15.58 -12.42
N ILE A 49 -20.74 16.38 -11.36
CA ILE A 49 -21.82 16.84 -10.48
C ILE A 49 -21.74 18.36 -10.27
N ARG A 50 -22.93 19.00 -10.27
CA ARG A 50 -23.06 20.43 -10.02
C ARG A 50 -22.75 20.75 -8.54
N LYS A 51 -22.37 22.00 -8.25
CA LYS A 51 -22.04 22.47 -6.89
C LYS A 51 -23.10 22.12 -5.82
N LYS A 52 -24.41 22.19 -6.16
CA LYS A 52 -25.48 21.79 -5.26
C LYS A 52 -25.33 20.34 -4.81
N LYS A 53 -24.99 19.44 -5.76
CA LYS A 53 -24.84 18.02 -5.47
C LYS A 53 -23.53 17.72 -4.72
N VAL A 54 -22.47 18.51 -4.96
CA VAL A 54 -21.23 18.42 -4.14
C VAL A 54 -21.55 18.76 -2.68
N ARG A 55 -22.34 19.80 -2.41
CA ARG A 55 -22.77 20.17 -1.06
C ARG A 55 -23.58 19.09 -0.35
N GLU A 56 -24.44 18.40 -1.09
CA GLU A 56 -25.21 17.28 -0.54
C GLU A 56 -24.30 16.08 -0.19
N TYR A 57 -23.33 15.80 -1.04
CA TYR A 57 -22.42 14.67 -0.86
C TYR A 57 -21.31 14.95 0.15
N LEU A 58 -20.85 16.20 0.23
CA LEU A 58 -19.76 16.64 1.10
C LEU A 58 -20.20 17.92 1.87
N PRO A 59 -21.08 17.82 2.86
CA PRO A 59 -21.59 18.99 3.59
C PRO A 59 -20.48 19.74 4.34
N ALA A 60 -19.48 19.05 4.86
CA ALA A 60 -18.32 19.62 5.57
C ALA A 60 -17.17 19.99 4.63
N SER A 61 -17.37 20.10 3.31
CA SER A 61 -16.34 20.59 2.40
C SER A 61 -16.35 22.11 2.27
N GLN A 62 -15.20 22.71 1.97
CA GLN A 62 -15.07 24.13 1.71
C GLN A 62 -16.02 24.57 0.56
N GLN A 63 -16.94 25.49 0.85
CA GLN A 63 -18.00 25.92 -0.08
C GLN A 63 -17.62 27.19 -0.87
N LYS A 64 -16.66 27.99 -0.34
CA LYS A 64 -16.24 29.25 -0.99
C LYS A 64 -15.51 28.94 -2.29
N GLY A 65 -15.99 29.51 -3.38
CA GLY A 65 -15.39 29.32 -4.70
C GLY A 65 -15.74 28.01 -5.42
N LEU A 66 -16.50 27.10 -4.78
CA LEU A 66 -16.89 25.80 -5.37
C LEU A 66 -17.64 26.00 -6.70
N LYS A 67 -17.20 25.32 -7.76
CA LYS A 67 -17.77 25.35 -9.11
C LYS A 67 -18.54 24.08 -9.47
N GLY A 68 -18.15 22.96 -8.93
CA GLY A 68 -18.73 21.63 -9.17
C GLY A 68 -17.78 20.55 -8.68
N GLY A 69 -17.99 19.34 -9.13
CA GLY A 69 -17.11 18.22 -8.78
C GLY A 69 -17.24 17.05 -9.73
N VAL A 70 -16.41 16.05 -9.51
CA VAL A 70 -16.48 14.78 -10.22
C VAL A 70 -16.56 13.67 -9.18
N VAL A 71 -17.53 12.77 -9.36
CA VAL A 71 -17.62 11.51 -8.58
C VAL A 71 -16.93 10.42 -9.37
N TYR A 72 -16.13 9.62 -8.70
CA TYR A 72 -15.62 8.35 -9.22
C TYR A 72 -15.68 7.28 -8.13
N HIS A 73 -15.43 6.04 -8.50
CA HIS A 73 -15.56 4.89 -7.62
C HIS A 73 -14.26 4.08 -7.61
N ASP A 74 -13.85 3.63 -6.44
CA ASP A 74 -12.71 2.75 -6.25
C ASP A 74 -12.97 1.78 -5.09
N GLY A 75 -12.06 0.83 -4.87
CA GLY A 75 -12.14 -0.12 -3.76
C GLY A 75 -11.52 0.44 -2.48
N GLN A 76 -12.23 0.29 -1.37
CA GLN A 76 -11.68 0.48 -0.03
C GLN A 76 -11.62 -0.88 0.67
N PHE A 77 -10.55 -1.17 1.38
CA PHE A 77 -10.42 -2.43 2.13
C PHE A 77 -9.70 -2.24 3.47
N ASP A 78 -9.98 -3.15 4.38
CA ASP A 78 -9.30 -3.25 5.67
C ASP A 78 -8.00 -4.04 5.46
N ASP A 79 -6.88 -3.35 5.34
CA ASP A 79 -5.57 -3.93 5.01
C ASP A 79 -5.01 -4.79 6.14
N SER A 80 -5.15 -4.38 7.39
CA SER A 80 -4.70 -5.12 8.57
C SER A 80 -5.48 -6.43 8.72
N ARG A 81 -6.81 -6.38 8.61
CA ARG A 81 -7.64 -7.58 8.64
C ARG A 81 -7.39 -8.49 7.44
N MET A 82 -7.09 -7.93 6.27
CA MET A 82 -6.70 -8.71 5.10
C MET A 82 -5.41 -9.51 5.37
N ALA A 83 -4.40 -8.89 6.00
CA ALA A 83 -3.16 -9.58 6.37
C ALA A 83 -3.42 -10.73 7.36
N ILE A 84 -4.25 -10.49 8.39
CA ILE A 84 -4.64 -11.53 9.35
C ILE A 84 -5.40 -12.68 8.66
N ASN A 85 -6.37 -12.36 7.79
CA ASN A 85 -7.12 -13.40 7.06
C ASN A 85 -6.23 -14.19 6.10
N LEU A 86 -5.21 -13.59 5.49
CA LEU A 86 -4.25 -14.32 4.68
C LEU A 86 -3.41 -15.28 5.53
N ALA A 87 -2.98 -14.85 6.73
CA ALA A 87 -2.28 -15.72 7.67
C ALA A 87 -3.16 -16.90 8.12
N GLN A 88 -4.43 -16.66 8.48
CA GLN A 88 -5.40 -17.69 8.83
C GLN A 88 -5.62 -18.67 7.68
N THR A 89 -5.85 -18.15 6.47
CA THR A 89 -6.01 -18.98 5.26
C THR A 89 -4.77 -19.84 4.99
N CYS A 90 -3.57 -19.30 5.21
CA CYS A 90 -2.32 -20.05 5.10
C CYS A 90 -2.30 -21.24 6.08
N ILE A 91 -2.67 -21.02 7.33
CA ILE A 91 -2.74 -22.05 8.37
C ILE A 91 -3.79 -23.11 8.01
N GLU A 92 -4.98 -22.73 7.57
CA GLU A 92 -6.06 -23.62 7.14
C GLU A 92 -5.65 -24.52 5.97
N HIS A 93 -4.73 -24.06 5.14
CA HIS A 93 -4.14 -24.83 4.04
C HIS A 93 -2.84 -25.59 4.42
N GLY A 94 -2.53 -25.71 5.72
CA GLY A 94 -1.40 -26.49 6.23
C GLY A 94 -0.07 -25.72 6.24
N GLY A 95 -0.08 -24.42 5.99
CA GLY A 95 1.10 -23.57 6.15
C GLY A 95 1.38 -23.25 7.62
N VAL A 96 2.63 -22.96 7.95
CA VAL A 96 3.04 -22.51 9.27
C VAL A 96 3.34 -21.02 9.21
N VAL A 97 2.74 -20.24 10.11
CA VAL A 97 2.95 -18.79 10.23
C VAL A 97 3.49 -18.52 11.62
N LEU A 98 4.68 -17.95 11.69
CA LEU A 98 5.36 -17.59 12.95
C LEU A 98 5.58 -16.07 13.00
N ASN A 99 5.07 -15.45 14.05
CA ASN A 99 5.43 -14.09 14.45
C ASN A 99 6.58 -14.12 15.47
N HIS A 100 7.18 -12.96 15.78
CA HIS A 100 8.33 -12.83 16.69
C HIS A 100 9.54 -13.72 16.32
N ALA A 101 9.58 -14.20 15.08
CA ALA A 101 10.60 -15.09 14.53
C ALA A 101 11.42 -14.34 13.46
N LYS A 102 12.55 -13.75 13.87
CA LYS A 102 13.40 -12.97 12.96
C LYS A 102 14.41 -13.87 12.25
N VAL A 103 14.43 -13.82 10.90
CA VAL A 103 15.54 -14.43 10.15
C VAL A 103 16.81 -13.64 10.40
N VAL A 104 17.87 -14.33 10.81
CA VAL A 104 19.17 -13.74 11.16
C VAL A 104 20.30 -14.22 10.25
N ALA A 105 20.09 -15.32 9.51
CA ALA A 105 21.01 -15.79 8.47
C ALA A 105 20.28 -16.68 7.47
N ILE A 106 20.85 -16.81 6.26
CA ILE A 106 20.47 -17.80 5.26
C ILE A 106 21.42 -19.00 5.40
N SER A 107 20.83 -20.20 5.47
CA SER A 107 21.59 -21.46 5.46
C SER A 107 21.75 -21.98 4.04
N HIS A 108 22.99 -22.39 3.68
CA HIS A 108 23.31 -22.93 2.37
C HIS A 108 23.67 -24.42 2.48
N ASN A 109 23.35 -25.18 1.45
CA ASN A 109 23.80 -26.58 1.32
C ASN A 109 25.25 -26.65 0.79
N ASP A 110 25.78 -27.87 0.67
CA ASP A 110 27.15 -28.14 0.20
C ASP A 110 27.45 -27.60 -1.22
N LYS A 111 26.40 -27.26 -1.99
CA LYS A 111 26.52 -26.66 -3.33
C LYS A 111 26.40 -25.13 -3.30
N GLY A 112 26.33 -24.51 -2.13
CA GLY A 112 26.14 -23.06 -1.97
C GLY A 112 24.71 -22.58 -2.24
N ILE A 113 23.74 -23.47 -2.40
CA ILE A 113 22.34 -23.09 -2.67
C ILE A 113 21.61 -22.80 -1.35
N ALA A 114 20.80 -21.75 -1.33
CA ALA A 114 19.96 -21.40 -0.19
C ALA A 114 18.98 -22.54 0.15
N ALA A 115 19.17 -23.17 1.30
CA ALA A 115 18.51 -24.39 1.70
C ALA A 115 17.84 -24.30 3.09
N GLY A 116 17.75 -23.10 3.65
CA GLY A 116 17.14 -22.88 4.94
C GLY A 116 17.41 -21.49 5.48
N VAL A 117 16.96 -21.26 6.70
CA VAL A 117 17.15 -20.00 7.44
C VAL A 117 17.47 -20.28 8.89
N LYS A 118 18.32 -19.45 9.51
CA LYS A 118 18.44 -19.36 10.98
C LYS A 118 17.47 -18.29 11.47
N VAL A 119 16.76 -18.61 12.53
CA VAL A 119 15.70 -17.81 13.12
C VAL A 119 15.99 -17.52 14.58
N LEU A 120 15.91 -16.25 14.96
CA LEU A 120 15.89 -15.82 16.36
C LEU A 120 14.44 -15.69 16.83
N ASP A 121 14.06 -16.47 17.81
CA ASP A 121 12.81 -16.30 18.54
C ASP A 121 12.95 -15.12 19.54
N HIS A 122 12.23 -14.05 19.30
CA HIS A 122 12.26 -12.86 20.16
C HIS A 122 11.61 -13.06 21.54
N GLU A 123 10.77 -14.09 21.69
CA GLU A 123 10.12 -14.38 22.99
C GLU A 123 11.06 -15.12 23.94
N THR A 124 11.84 -16.06 23.40
CA THR A 124 12.73 -16.90 24.20
C THR A 124 14.22 -16.52 24.10
N GLY A 125 14.58 -15.71 23.10
CA GLY A 125 15.98 -15.37 22.80
C GLY A 125 16.78 -16.53 22.19
N LYS A 126 16.15 -17.64 21.83
CA LYS A 126 16.82 -18.83 21.27
C LYS A 126 16.89 -18.76 19.74
N GLU A 127 17.97 -19.26 19.20
CA GLU A 127 18.09 -19.48 17.76
C GLU A 127 17.78 -20.95 17.40
N PHE A 128 17.16 -21.13 16.24
CA PHE A 128 16.91 -22.44 15.63
C PHE A 128 17.02 -22.35 14.12
N GLU A 129 17.20 -23.51 13.47
CA GLU A 129 17.31 -23.60 12.02
C GLU A 129 16.04 -24.21 11.42
N ILE A 130 15.57 -23.64 10.31
CA ILE A 130 14.51 -24.18 9.46
C ILE A 130 15.13 -24.59 8.13
N LYS A 131 15.12 -25.88 7.80
CA LYS A 131 15.55 -26.40 6.50
C LYS A 131 14.41 -26.30 5.48
N ALA A 132 14.77 -25.94 4.25
CA ALA A 132 13.80 -25.78 3.16
C ALA A 132 14.44 -26.17 1.81
N SER A 133 13.60 -26.56 0.87
CA SER A 133 14.01 -26.76 -0.53
C SER A 133 14.14 -25.47 -1.32
N SER A 134 13.54 -24.37 -0.83
CA SER A 134 13.63 -23.04 -1.42
C SER A 134 13.45 -21.99 -0.34
N VAL A 135 14.14 -20.86 -0.46
CA VAL A 135 13.97 -19.69 0.38
C VAL A 135 13.42 -18.55 -0.48
N ILE A 136 12.29 -17.97 -0.03
CA ILE A 136 11.67 -16.82 -0.69
C ILE A 136 11.74 -15.63 0.24
N ASN A 137 12.47 -14.59 -0.19
CA ASN A 137 12.56 -13.32 0.51
C ASN A 137 11.42 -12.39 0.05
N ALA A 138 10.43 -12.21 0.90
CA ALA A 138 9.31 -11.28 0.71
C ALA A 138 9.25 -10.25 1.85
N ALA A 139 10.39 -9.85 2.38
CA ALA A 139 10.54 -9.05 3.60
C ALA A 139 10.22 -7.55 3.43
N GLY A 140 9.63 -7.12 2.29
CA GLY A 140 9.19 -5.75 2.08
C GLY A 140 10.31 -4.73 2.21
N ILE A 141 10.24 -3.82 3.19
CA ILE A 141 11.29 -2.82 3.44
C ILE A 141 12.62 -3.41 3.89
N TYR A 142 12.64 -4.67 4.32
CA TYR A 142 13.84 -5.38 4.81
C TYR A 142 14.44 -6.34 3.76
N VAL A 143 13.98 -6.31 2.51
CA VAL A 143 14.49 -7.24 1.47
C VAL A 143 16.00 -7.12 1.27
N ASP A 144 16.57 -5.91 1.35
CA ASP A 144 18.03 -5.70 1.18
C ASP A 144 18.83 -6.28 2.36
N GLU A 145 18.29 -6.25 3.59
CA GLU A 145 18.93 -6.89 4.74
C GLU A 145 19.01 -8.41 4.56
N VAL A 146 17.90 -9.02 4.10
CA VAL A 146 17.85 -10.47 3.84
C VAL A 146 18.73 -10.85 2.65
N MET A 147 18.76 -10.03 1.59
CA MET A 147 19.68 -10.25 0.46
C MET A 147 21.14 -10.22 0.89
N ALA A 148 21.52 -9.29 1.77
CA ALA A 148 22.89 -9.19 2.29
C ALA A 148 23.31 -10.41 3.15
N MET A 149 22.34 -11.14 3.75
CA MET A 149 22.61 -12.40 4.44
C MET A 149 22.93 -13.55 3.47
N ASP A 150 22.39 -13.51 2.26
CA ASP A 150 22.63 -14.50 1.19
C ASP A 150 23.87 -14.13 0.34
N GLU A 151 23.98 -12.86 -0.07
CA GLU A 151 25.04 -12.32 -0.90
C GLU A 151 25.67 -11.09 -0.25
N PRO A 152 26.74 -11.24 0.55
CA PRO A 152 27.47 -10.12 1.11
C PRO A 152 27.98 -9.18 0.00
N GLY A 153 27.67 -7.89 0.10
CA GLY A 153 28.03 -6.91 -0.94
C GLY A 153 26.94 -6.66 -1.98
N HIS A 154 25.74 -7.26 -1.78
CA HIS A 154 24.55 -6.96 -2.58
C HIS A 154 24.27 -5.44 -2.66
N SER A 155 23.94 -4.96 -3.86
CA SER A 155 23.59 -3.55 -4.08
C SER A 155 22.17 -3.24 -3.67
N LYS A 156 21.95 -2.10 -2.99
CA LYS A 156 20.65 -1.68 -2.49
C LYS A 156 19.59 -1.63 -3.61
N MET A 157 18.47 -2.33 -3.40
CA MET A 157 17.38 -2.44 -4.39
C MET A 157 16.20 -1.55 -4.06
N ILE A 158 16.00 -1.19 -2.80
CA ILE A 158 14.86 -0.41 -2.38
C ILE A 158 15.27 0.89 -1.69
N THR A 159 14.36 1.83 -1.73
CA THR A 159 14.42 3.06 -0.93
C THR A 159 13.11 3.13 -0.14
N PRO A 160 13.15 3.03 1.20
CA PRO A 160 11.95 3.17 2.01
C PRO A 160 11.33 4.55 1.84
N SER A 161 10.01 4.62 1.71
CA SER A 161 9.27 5.88 1.67
C SER A 161 8.17 5.87 2.72
N GLN A 162 8.26 6.81 3.67
CA GLN A 162 7.30 6.95 4.75
C GLN A 162 6.05 7.67 4.26
N GLY A 163 4.88 7.20 4.70
CA GLY A 163 3.61 7.88 4.55
C GLY A 163 2.87 7.92 5.87
N VAL A 164 2.31 9.08 6.19
CA VAL A 164 1.56 9.35 7.42
C VAL A 164 0.10 9.57 7.12
N HIS A 165 -0.76 9.12 8.03
CA HIS A 165 -2.18 9.42 8.04
C HIS A 165 -2.57 9.93 9.43
N ILE A 166 -3.52 10.87 9.47
CA ILE A 166 -4.18 11.32 10.69
C ILE A 166 -5.61 10.81 10.71
N VAL A 167 -6.15 10.61 11.89
CA VAL A 167 -7.55 10.24 12.11
C VAL A 167 -8.26 11.42 12.75
N LEU A 168 -9.36 11.84 12.13
CA LEU A 168 -10.22 12.92 12.60
C LEU A 168 -11.62 12.41 12.96
N ASP A 169 -12.37 13.21 13.67
CA ASP A 169 -13.78 12.93 13.91
C ASP A 169 -14.61 13.09 12.62
N MET A 170 -15.70 12.31 12.52
CA MET A 170 -16.61 12.34 11.37
C MET A 170 -17.23 13.73 11.11
N LYS A 171 -17.24 14.65 12.09
CA LYS A 171 -17.69 16.03 11.92
C LYS A 171 -16.97 16.78 10.79
N PHE A 172 -15.74 16.36 10.43
CA PHE A 172 -14.94 16.96 9.36
C PHE A 172 -15.28 16.46 7.96
N LEU A 173 -16.10 15.42 7.83
CA LEU A 173 -16.52 14.90 6.53
C LEU A 173 -18.06 14.85 6.41
N GLN A 174 -18.75 14.39 7.45
CA GLN A 174 -20.22 14.24 7.54
C GLN A 174 -20.81 13.50 6.31
N SER A 175 -20.12 12.49 5.82
CA SER A 175 -20.47 11.83 4.56
C SER A 175 -19.92 10.41 4.47
N ASP A 176 -20.62 9.57 3.72
CA ASP A 176 -20.12 8.28 3.26
C ASP A 176 -19.24 8.41 1.98
N TYR A 177 -19.21 9.60 1.37
CA TYR A 177 -18.31 9.90 0.25
C TYR A 177 -16.95 10.34 0.76
N ALA A 178 -15.89 9.83 0.17
CA ALA A 178 -14.53 10.27 0.43
C ALA A 178 -14.20 11.55 -0.36
N ILE A 179 -13.34 12.41 0.18
CA ILE A 179 -12.74 13.52 -0.55
C ILE A 179 -11.45 13.04 -1.21
N MET A 180 -11.25 13.37 -2.48
CA MET A 180 -9.97 13.30 -3.15
C MET A 180 -9.50 14.72 -3.50
N VAL A 181 -8.33 15.10 -3.00
CA VAL A 181 -7.60 16.31 -3.39
C VAL A 181 -6.61 15.93 -4.48
N PRO A 182 -6.85 16.31 -5.73
CA PRO A 182 -6.09 15.76 -6.87
C PRO A 182 -4.68 16.32 -6.98
N LYS A 183 -4.42 17.48 -6.38
CA LYS A 183 -3.11 18.15 -6.43
C LYS A 183 -2.86 18.93 -5.15
N THR A 184 -1.92 18.49 -4.36
CA THR A 184 -1.39 19.19 -3.19
C THR A 184 -0.25 20.14 -3.57
N SER A 185 0.27 20.92 -2.63
CA SER A 185 1.38 21.85 -2.85
C SER A 185 2.65 21.17 -3.38
N ASP A 186 2.87 19.91 -2.99
CA ASP A 186 3.98 19.06 -3.46
C ASP A 186 3.62 18.23 -4.71
N GLY A 187 2.39 18.42 -5.25
CA GLY A 187 1.89 17.76 -6.46
C GLY A 187 1.46 16.32 -6.28
N ARG A 188 1.26 15.86 -5.07
CA ARG A 188 0.68 14.53 -4.74
C ARG A 188 -0.84 14.61 -4.62
N VAL A 189 -1.44 13.49 -4.31
CA VAL A 189 -2.88 13.35 -4.04
C VAL A 189 -3.05 13.13 -2.54
N LEU A 190 -4.04 13.82 -1.94
CA LEU A 190 -4.44 13.57 -0.57
C LEU A 190 -5.89 13.07 -0.56
N PHE A 191 -6.18 12.15 0.34
CA PHE A 191 -7.50 11.61 0.54
C PHE A 191 -8.02 11.91 1.95
N ALA A 192 -9.34 12.08 2.07
CA ALA A 192 -10.04 12.00 3.34
C ALA A 192 -11.15 10.97 3.18
N VAL A 193 -11.02 9.85 3.88
CA VAL A 193 -11.83 8.65 3.64
C VAL A 193 -12.61 8.29 4.90
N PRO A 194 -13.94 8.05 4.81
CA PRO A 194 -14.72 7.60 5.96
C PRO A 194 -14.29 6.19 6.38
N TRP A 195 -14.01 6.01 7.68
CA TRP A 195 -13.53 4.75 8.23
C TRP A 195 -14.04 4.56 9.66
N HIS A 196 -14.89 3.55 9.90
CA HIS A 196 -15.44 3.22 11.23
C HIS A 196 -15.93 4.45 12.03
N ASN A 197 -16.78 5.27 11.40
CA ASN A 197 -17.32 6.51 11.97
C ASN A 197 -16.25 7.57 12.33
N LYS A 198 -15.11 7.52 11.67
CA LYS A 198 -14.02 8.49 11.70
C LYS A 198 -13.61 8.84 10.27
N VAL A 199 -12.68 9.75 10.14
CA VAL A 199 -12.10 10.16 8.85
C VAL A 199 -10.61 9.93 8.89
N VAL A 200 -10.10 9.11 7.96
CA VAL A 200 -8.66 8.92 7.76
C VAL A 200 -8.20 9.88 6.67
N VAL A 201 -7.24 10.74 6.99
CA VAL A 201 -6.70 11.77 6.08
C VAL A 201 -5.22 11.52 5.83
N GLY A 202 -4.81 11.44 4.60
CA GLY A 202 -3.43 11.21 4.16
C GLY A 202 -3.33 11.01 2.64
N THR A 203 -2.15 10.89 2.12
CA THR A 203 -0.91 10.49 2.79
C THR A 203 0.24 11.44 2.42
N THR A 204 1.31 11.35 3.19
CA THR A 204 2.62 11.92 2.87
C THR A 204 3.48 10.91 2.10
N ASP A 205 4.68 11.32 1.68
CA ASP A 205 5.63 10.46 0.96
C ASP A 205 7.05 11.05 1.12
N ILE A 206 7.74 10.64 2.19
CA ILE A 206 9.09 11.11 2.53
C ILE A 206 10.07 9.95 2.44
N VAL A 207 11.15 10.15 1.69
CA VAL A 207 12.24 9.17 1.59
C VAL A 207 12.88 8.97 2.96
N ARG A 208 13.12 7.71 3.33
CA ARG A 208 13.85 7.32 4.53
C ARG A 208 15.10 6.54 4.13
N GLU A 209 16.16 6.72 4.86
CA GLU A 209 17.43 6.02 4.60
C GLU A 209 17.43 4.61 5.19
N ILE A 210 16.78 4.44 6.33
CA ILE A 210 16.76 3.20 7.13
C ILE A 210 15.33 2.69 7.24
N PRO A 211 15.10 1.38 7.04
CA PRO A 211 13.80 0.78 7.31
C PRO A 211 13.52 0.72 8.82
N GLU A 212 12.30 1.06 9.20
CA GLU A 212 11.83 1.05 10.59
C GLU A 212 10.55 0.21 10.68
N ALA A 213 10.48 -0.72 11.66
CA ALA A 213 9.28 -1.54 11.89
C ALA A 213 8.10 -0.68 12.36
N GLU A 214 8.38 0.31 13.21
CA GLU A 214 7.39 1.25 13.74
C GLU A 214 7.85 2.68 13.48
N PRO A 215 7.70 3.18 12.24
CA PRO A 215 8.12 4.52 11.87
C PRO A 215 7.28 5.56 12.61
N LYS A 216 7.93 6.59 13.11
CA LYS A 216 7.26 7.69 13.81
C LYS A 216 6.89 8.79 12.82
N PRO A 217 5.66 9.35 12.93
CA PRO A 217 5.26 10.50 12.14
C PRO A 217 6.15 11.71 12.45
N LEU A 218 6.55 12.45 11.42
CA LEU A 218 7.26 13.70 11.57
C LEU A 218 6.26 14.86 11.71
N LYS A 219 6.64 15.89 12.46
CA LYS A 219 5.79 17.09 12.63
C LYS A 219 5.43 17.72 11.29
N GLU A 220 6.39 17.82 10.38
CA GLU A 220 6.21 18.39 9.03
C GLU A 220 5.20 17.59 8.18
N GLU A 221 5.08 16.28 8.40
CA GLU A 221 4.08 15.46 7.71
C GLU A 221 2.67 15.77 8.20
N ILE A 222 2.52 15.96 9.52
CA ILE A 222 1.23 16.34 10.12
C ILE A 222 0.84 17.76 9.69
N ASP A 223 1.79 18.72 9.73
CA ASP A 223 1.60 20.10 9.26
C ASP A 223 1.13 20.13 7.79
N PHE A 224 1.75 19.32 6.93
CA PHE A 224 1.37 19.20 5.53
C PHE A 224 -0.07 18.67 5.35
N ILE A 225 -0.44 17.62 6.10
CA ILE A 225 -1.79 17.05 6.02
C ILE A 225 -2.82 18.05 6.52
N LEU A 226 -2.61 18.69 7.67
CA LEU A 226 -3.54 19.69 8.24
C LEU A 226 -3.68 20.90 7.34
N SER A 227 -2.57 21.47 6.84
CA SER A 227 -2.62 22.64 5.95
C SER A 227 -3.32 22.32 4.64
N THR A 228 -3.13 21.11 4.09
CA THR A 228 -3.84 20.68 2.88
C THR A 228 -5.32 20.46 3.16
N ALA A 229 -5.67 19.74 4.23
CA ALA A 229 -7.06 19.45 4.61
C ALA A 229 -7.86 20.73 4.85
N SER A 230 -7.23 21.75 5.48
CA SER A 230 -7.85 23.06 5.76
C SER A 230 -8.28 23.82 4.50
N LEU A 231 -7.72 23.52 3.33
CA LEU A 231 -8.17 24.10 2.06
C LEU A 231 -9.47 23.50 1.52
N TYR A 232 -9.84 22.30 2.00
CA TYR A 232 -10.94 21.53 1.45
C TYR A 232 -12.03 21.19 2.47
N MET A 233 -11.78 21.38 3.77
CA MET A 233 -12.71 21.09 4.86
C MET A 233 -13.17 22.35 5.57
N ASP A 234 -14.41 22.39 6.01
CA ASP A 234 -15.03 23.44 6.79
C ASP A 234 -15.95 22.82 7.85
N PRO A 235 -15.58 22.88 9.15
CA PRO A 235 -14.45 23.63 9.72
C PRO A 235 -13.09 23.04 9.34
N ALA A 236 -12.04 23.89 9.32
CA ALA A 236 -10.67 23.45 9.12
C ALA A 236 -10.17 22.67 10.33
N PRO A 237 -9.57 21.47 10.15
CA PRO A 237 -9.04 20.70 11.26
C PRO A 237 -7.74 21.32 11.81
N THR A 238 -7.53 21.18 13.12
CA THR A 238 -6.36 21.61 13.86
C THR A 238 -5.63 20.43 14.52
N TYR A 239 -4.51 20.68 15.19
CA TYR A 239 -3.82 19.65 15.96
C TYR A 239 -4.69 19.04 17.06
N ASP A 240 -5.52 19.84 17.71
CA ASP A 240 -6.40 19.41 18.81
C ASP A 240 -7.54 18.48 18.34
N ASP A 241 -7.82 18.46 17.04
CA ASP A 241 -8.81 17.59 16.43
C ASP A 241 -8.28 16.21 16.04
N ILE A 242 -6.95 15.99 16.15
CA ILE A 242 -6.32 14.73 15.79
C ILE A 242 -6.59 13.67 16.87
N LEU A 243 -7.31 12.62 16.51
CA LEU A 243 -7.64 11.51 17.41
C LEU A 243 -6.54 10.45 17.44
N SER A 244 -5.85 10.25 16.31
CA SER A 244 -4.75 9.29 16.16
C SER A 244 -3.89 9.63 14.96
N VAL A 245 -2.64 9.20 14.99
CA VAL A 245 -1.70 9.30 13.87
C VAL A 245 -1.03 7.95 13.68
N PHE A 246 -0.84 7.53 12.43
CA PHE A 246 -0.06 6.35 12.12
C PHE A 246 0.81 6.56 10.88
N ALA A 247 1.93 5.87 10.84
CA ALA A 247 2.89 5.91 9.75
C ALA A 247 3.21 4.50 9.25
N GLY A 248 3.63 4.40 8.00
CA GLY A 248 4.12 3.17 7.40
C GLY A 248 5.18 3.48 6.35
N GLN A 249 6.04 2.52 6.06
CA GLN A 249 7.07 2.65 5.03
C GLN A 249 6.75 1.74 3.83
N ARG A 250 6.94 2.28 2.63
CA ARG A 250 6.74 1.57 1.36
C ARG A 250 8.09 1.13 0.81
N PRO A 251 8.25 -0.11 0.33
CA PRO A 251 9.47 -0.57 -0.35
C PRO A 251 9.47 -0.09 -1.81
N LEU A 252 9.84 1.16 -2.06
CA LEU A 252 9.96 1.67 -3.42
C LEU A 252 11.24 1.14 -4.05
N ALA A 253 11.17 0.73 -5.33
CA ALA A 253 12.37 0.33 -6.06
C ALA A 253 13.37 1.48 -6.13
N ALA A 254 14.62 1.23 -5.74
CA ALA A 254 15.68 2.25 -5.81
C ALA A 254 15.85 2.75 -7.26
N PRO A 255 16.06 4.06 -7.47
CA PRO A 255 16.28 4.60 -8.80
C PRO A 255 17.62 4.08 -9.35
N LYS A 256 17.63 3.68 -10.64
CA LYS A 256 18.87 3.29 -11.33
C LYS A 256 19.86 4.47 -11.52
N LYS A 257 19.42 5.71 -11.29
CA LYS A 257 20.23 6.94 -11.34
C LYS A 257 19.83 7.80 -10.16
N GLU A 258 20.83 8.37 -9.48
CA GLU A 258 20.62 9.36 -8.43
C GLU A 258 19.83 10.57 -8.95
N GLY A 259 18.94 11.11 -8.14
CA GLY A 259 18.17 12.33 -8.45
C GLY A 259 16.75 12.13 -9.02
N LYS A 260 16.26 10.91 -9.20
CA LYS A 260 14.85 10.70 -9.56
C LYS A 260 13.93 10.82 -8.36
N SER A 261 12.80 11.54 -8.55
CA SER A 261 11.77 11.65 -7.50
C SER A 261 11.06 10.30 -7.28
N THR A 262 10.52 10.09 -6.07
CA THR A 262 9.72 8.90 -5.70
C THR A 262 8.54 8.66 -6.65
N LYS A 263 8.05 9.70 -7.33
CA LYS A 263 6.95 9.63 -8.32
C LYS A 263 7.33 8.88 -9.59
N GLU A 264 8.62 8.87 -9.95
CA GLU A 264 9.14 8.24 -11.18
C GLU A 264 9.56 6.77 -10.96
N LEU A 265 9.51 6.29 -9.71
CA LEU A 265 9.89 4.93 -9.38
C LEU A 265 8.82 3.94 -9.85
N SER A 266 9.28 2.81 -10.42
CA SER A 266 8.38 1.76 -10.91
C SER A 266 7.50 1.22 -9.77
N ARG A 267 6.19 1.22 -10.00
CA ARG A 267 5.19 0.62 -9.10
C ARG A 267 4.88 -0.84 -9.44
N GLY A 268 5.57 -1.42 -10.40
CA GLY A 268 5.54 -2.85 -10.70
C GLY A 268 6.36 -3.65 -9.67
N HIS A 269 5.96 -4.90 -9.41
CA HIS A 269 6.82 -5.80 -8.63
C HIS A 269 7.99 -6.31 -9.47
N LYS A 270 9.07 -6.70 -8.80
CA LYS A 270 10.24 -7.34 -9.38
C LYS A 270 10.52 -8.64 -8.65
N ILE A 271 10.91 -9.66 -9.42
CA ILE A 271 11.38 -10.92 -8.88
C ILE A 271 12.85 -11.07 -9.29
N ILE A 272 13.70 -11.29 -8.32
CA ILE A 272 15.15 -11.41 -8.48
C ILE A 272 15.55 -12.75 -7.89
N VAL A 273 16.48 -13.42 -8.54
CA VAL A 273 17.04 -14.69 -8.07
C VAL A 273 18.51 -14.45 -7.84
N SER A 274 18.99 -14.75 -6.65
CA SER A 274 20.40 -14.66 -6.30
C SER A 274 21.21 -15.79 -6.97
N ASP A 275 22.51 -15.67 -6.99
CA ASP A 275 23.42 -16.74 -7.48
C ASP A 275 23.25 -18.03 -6.66
N ASN A 276 22.81 -17.89 -5.40
CA ASN A 276 22.52 -19.01 -4.48
C ASN A 276 21.06 -19.51 -4.57
N ASN A 277 20.31 -19.12 -5.60
CA ASN A 277 18.92 -19.50 -5.85
C ASN A 277 17.90 -19.05 -4.78
N MET A 278 18.19 -18.06 -3.96
CA MET A 278 17.16 -17.39 -3.16
C MET A 278 16.29 -16.53 -4.08
N VAL A 279 14.96 -16.67 -3.95
CA VAL A 279 14.00 -15.91 -4.75
C VAL A 279 13.53 -14.70 -3.95
N THR A 280 13.79 -13.49 -4.43
CA THR A 280 13.39 -12.25 -3.77
C THR A 280 12.31 -11.54 -4.57
N ILE A 281 11.22 -11.15 -3.90
CA ILE A 281 10.18 -10.28 -4.46
C ILE A 281 10.17 -8.93 -3.77
N THR A 282 10.12 -7.86 -4.54
CA THR A 282 10.06 -6.48 -4.02
C THR A 282 9.23 -5.55 -4.89
N GLY A 283 8.86 -4.37 -4.37
CA GLY A 283 7.99 -3.41 -5.04
C GLY A 283 6.54 -3.88 -5.09
N GLY A 284 5.82 -3.46 -6.13
CA GLY A 284 4.40 -3.78 -6.30
C GLY A 284 3.47 -2.98 -5.39
N LYS A 285 2.26 -3.48 -5.21
CA LYS A 285 1.22 -2.87 -4.39
C LYS A 285 0.49 -3.94 -3.59
N TRP A 286 -0.03 -3.57 -2.42
CA TRP A 286 -0.88 -4.45 -1.62
C TRP A 286 -2.05 -5.02 -2.45
N THR A 287 -2.65 -4.22 -3.31
CA THR A 287 -3.76 -4.65 -4.17
C THR A 287 -3.39 -5.71 -5.21
N SER A 288 -2.11 -5.90 -5.52
CA SER A 288 -1.61 -6.93 -6.45
C SER A 288 -0.99 -8.15 -5.75
N TYR A 289 -1.09 -8.26 -4.41
CA TYR A 289 -0.44 -9.28 -3.58
C TYR A 289 -0.58 -10.71 -4.13
N ARG A 290 -1.81 -11.09 -4.55
CA ARG A 290 -2.07 -12.44 -5.07
C ARG A 290 -1.26 -12.73 -6.33
N ARG A 291 -1.22 -11.75 -7.27
CA ARG A 291 -0.45 -11.91 -8.51
C ARG A 291 1.05 -11.92 -8.23
N MET A 292 1.51 -11.10 -7.29
CA MET A 292 2.89 -11.10 -6.82
C MET A 292 3.29 -12.47 -6.28
N ALA A 293 2.45 -13.07 -5.43
CA ALA A 293 2.69 -14.40 -4.88
C ALA A 293 2.70 -15.49 -5.97
N GLU A 294 1.73 -15.46 -6.91
CA GLU A 294 1.67 -16.38 -8.05
C GLU A 294 2.97 -16.32 -8.87
N ASP A 295 3.37 -15.13 -9.33
CA ASP A 295 4.56 -14.94 -10.15
C ASP A 295 5.86 -15.40 -9.42
N THR A 296 5.91 -15.19 -8.09
CA THR A 296 7.07 -15.61 -7.27
C THR A 296 7.16 -17.13 -7.15
N VAL A 297 6.04 -17.79 -6.89
CA VAL A 297 5.99 -19.27 -6.81
C VAL A 297 6.26 -19.89 -8.19
N ASP A 298 5.66 -19.35 -9.25
CA ASP A 298 5.93 -19.79 -10.63
C ASP A 298 7.43 -19.66 -10.99
N ARG A 299 8.09 -18.60 -10.48
CA ARG A 299 9.55 -18.46 -10.64
C ARG A 299 10.32 -19.55 -9.91
N ALA A 300 9.97 -19.87 -8.66
CA ALA A 300 10.58 -20.96 -7.90
C ALA A 300 10.37 -22.32 -8.58
N ILE A 301 9.19 -22.57 -9.14
CA ILE A 301 8.90 -23.78 -9.94
C ILE A 301 9.80 -23.83 -11.18
N SER A 302 9.94 -22.71 -11.92
CA SER A 302 10.76 -22.65 -13.13
C SER A 302 12.24 -22.94 -12.88
N LEU A 303 12.72 -22.73 -11.66
CA LEU A 303 14.08 -23.03 -11.22
C LEU A 303 14.22 -24.49 -10.69
N GLY A 304 13.16 -25.27 -10.67
CA GLY A 304 13.16 -26.62 -10.11
C GLY A 304 13.29 -26.67 -8.59
N LEU A 305 13.09 -25.56 -7.89
CA LEU A 305 13.23 -25.48 -6.44
C LEU A 305 12.04 -26.07 -5.69
N VAL A 306 10.86 -26.05 -6.30
CA VAL A 306 9.63 -26.64 -5.78
C VAL A 306 8.89 -27.40 -6.88
N GLY A 307 8.06 -28.39 -6.49
CA GLY A 307 7.29 -29.22 -7.43
C GLY A 307 6.27 -28.41 -8.21
N GLU A 308 6.01 -28.77 -9.47
CA GLU A 308 5.05 -28.11 -10.34
C GLU A 308 3.61 -28.28 -9.81
N LYS A 309 2.91 -27.16 -9.59
CA LYS A 309 1.49 -27.12 -9.23
C LYS A 309 0.83 -25.89 -9.86
N LYS A 310 -0.41 -26.06 -10.34
CA LYS A 310 -1.20 -24.92 -10.83
C LYS A 310 -1.66 -24.04 -9.68
N CYS A 311 -1.58 -22.73 -9.88
CA CYS A 311 -2.08 -21.75 -8.93
C CYS A 311 -3.60 -21.89 -8.72
N VAL A 312 -4.03 -22.04 -7.49
CA VAL A 312 -5.47 -22.16 -7.10
C VAL A 312 -6.00 -20.88 -6.44
N THR A 313 -5.11 -19.95 -6.06
CA THR A 313 -5.45 -18.78 -5.25
C THR A 313 -6.38 -17.77 -5.94
N LYS A 314 -6.55 -17.84 -7.27
CA LYS A 314 -7.46 -16.99 -8.01
C LYS A 314 -8.93 -17.17 -7.61
N LYS A 315 -9.30 -18.39 -7.15
CA LYS A 315 -10.66 -18.76 -6.74
C LYS A 315 -10.77 -19.03 -5.24
N LEU A 316 -9.70 -18.85 -4.48
CA LEU A 316 -9.69 -19.02 -3.04
C LEU A 316 -10.53 -17.92 -2.39
N ARG A 317 -11.42 -18.28 -1.47
CA ARG A 317 -12.30 -17.38 -0.71
C ARG A 317 -12.14 -17.66 0.77
#